data_d3398857b0f71efa4385c3130feb7192
#
_entry.id   d3398857b0f71efa4385c3130feb7192
#
_cell.length_a   1.000
_cell.length_b   1.000
_cell.length_c   1.000
_cell.angle_alpha   90.00
_cell.angle_beta   90.00
_cell.angle_gamma   90.00
#
_symmetry.space_group_name_H-M   'P 1'
#
loop_
_entity.id
_entity.type
_entity.pdbx_description
1 polymer ?
#
loop_
_entity_poly.entity_id
_entity_poly.type
_entity_poly.pdbx_seq_one_letter_code
_entity_poly.pdbx_strand_id
1 'polypeptide(L)'
;LYLDDTPKSSIDLLLYEVVDFVRRARSEGGKILVHCEAGVSRSCSFVMGVLIASHEMSFKNAFDRVTLVRRVCNPNAGFCSQLIAFAKRFRSSTVSRPRLYVVTSIEKNSGRPVARTCLYGNAKCPRIMDSRHCYLLVAPDRGCAYFWIGDASVASESCQKRSASALESIVRIMIHLDSKGKQHLGDDGLVLVPETKSAST
;
A
#
# COMPACT_ATOMS: atom_id res chain seq x y z
N LEU A 1 -0.02 9.13 11.44
CA LEU A 1 -0.20 9.08 10.00
C LEU A 1 -0.94 10.33 9.54
N TYR A 2 -0.39 11.07 8.59
CA TYR A 2 -1.10 12.17 7.93
C TYR A 2 -1.93 11.59 6.78
N LEU A 3 -3.24 11.85 6.81
CA LEU A 3 -4.19 11.33 5.81
C LEU A 3 -5.45 12.20 5.83
N ASP A 4 -5.82 12.72 4.67
CA ASP A 4 -7.09 13.43 4.50
C ASP A 4 -8.26 12.44 4.38
N ASP A 5 -9.40 12.81 4.98
CA ASP A 5 -10.62 12.00 4.90
C ASP A 5 -11.41 12.33 3.64
N THR A 6 -10.86 11.96 2.49
CA THR A 6 -11.50 12.17 1.19
C THR A 6 -11.55 10.88 0.37
N PRO A 7 -12.54 10.71 -0.52
CA PRO A 7 -12.60 9.53 -1.39
C PRO A 7 -11.41 9.41 -2.35
N LYS A 8 -10.66 10.49 -2.56
CA LYS A 8 -9.47 10.51 -3.42
C LYS A 8 -8.20 10.11 -2.69
N SER A 9 -8.21 10.11 -1.36
CA SER A 9 -7.04 9.74 -0.54
C SER A 9 -6.74 8.25 -0.64
N SER A 10 -5.44 7.91 -0.70
CA SER A 10 -4.99 6.52 -0.79
C SER A 10 -4.63 5.99 0.59
N ILE A 11 -5.22 4.85 0.97
CA ILE A 11 -4.88 4.11 2.19
C ILE A 11 -4.16 2.80 1.90
N ASP A 12 -3.99 2.42 0.63
CA ASP A 12 -3.55 1.08 0.23
C ASP A 12 -2.19 0.70 0.83
N LEU A 13 -1.16 1.55 0.68
CA LEU A 13 0.15 1.30 1.30
C LEU A 13 0.11 1.45 2.82
N LEU A 14 -0.64 2.43 3.33
CA LEU A 14 -0.77 2.67 4.76
C LEU A 14 -1.41 1.49 5.50
N LEU A 15 -2.29 0.74 4.85
CA LEU A 15 -2.88 -0.48 5.42
C LEU A 15 -1.81 -1.51 5.79
N TYR A 16 -0.80 -1.71 4.93
CA TYR A 16 0.29 -2.63 5.21
C TYR A 16 1.14 -2.18 6.39
N GLU A 17 1.50 -0.89 6.45
CA GLU A 17 2.25 -0.31 7.58
C GLU A 17 1.51 -0.47 8.89
N VAL A 18 0.21 -0.15 8.90
CA VAL A 18 -0.63 -0.25 10.11
C VAL A 18 -0.80 -1.70 10.55
N VAL A 19 -1.02 -2.62 9.62
CA VAL A 19 -1.13 -4.05 9.94
C VAL A 19 0.16 -4.59 10.56
N ASP A 20 1.32 -4.24 10.00
CA ASP A 20 2.61 -4.65 10.53
C ASP A 20 2.88 -4.04 11.92
N PHE A 21 2.62 -2.74 12.08
CA PHE A 21 2.73 -2.06 13.37
C PHE A 21 1.87 -2.73 14.45
N VAL A 22 0.60 -3.03 14.12
CA VAL A 22 -0.33 -3.67 15.05
C VAL A 22 0.15 -5.09 15.40
N ARG A 23 0.64 -5.85 14.42
CA ARG A 23 1.17 -7.21 14.65
C ARG A 23 2.35 -7.19 15.62
N ARG A 24 3.34 -6.31 15.38
CA ARG A 24 4.51 -6.16 16.26
C ARG A 24 4.11 -5.74 17.66
N ALA A 25 3.31 -4.69 17.80
CA ALA A 25 2.89 -4.22 19.12
C ALA A 25 2.10 -5.30 19.91
N ARG A 26 1.30 -6.12 19.23
CA ARG A 26 0.57 -7.23 19.88
C ARG A 26 1.48 -8.39 20.26
N SER A 27 2.49 -8.71 19.46
CA SER A 27 3.46 -9.76 19.82
C SER A 27 4.28 -9.41 21.05
N GLU A 28 4.43 -8.12 21.35
CA GLU A 28 5.07 -7.57 22.54
C GLU A 28 4.09 -7.42 23.74
N GLY A 29 2.85 -7.88 23.60
CA GLY A 29 1.82 -7.75 24.65
C GLY A 29 1.22 -6.35 24.77
N GLY A 30 1.50 -5.45 23.82
CA GLY A 30 1.06 -4.06 23.84
C GLY A 30 -0.43 -3.89 23.52
N LYS A 31 -0.97 -2.75 23.95
CA LYS A 31 -2.31 -2.27 23.59
C LYS A 31 -2.18 -1.12 22.60
N ILE A 32 -3.08 -1.07 21.61
CA ILE A 32 -3.02 -0.09 20.53
C ILE A 32 -4.28 0.77 20.57
N LEU A 33 -4.09 2.10 20.58
CA LEU A 33 -5.15 3.06 20.37
C LEU A 33 -5.16 3.49 18.90
N VAL A 34 -6.29 3.31 18.21
CA VAL A 34 -6.49 3.80 16.85
C VAL A 34 -7.51 4.92 16.86
N HIS A 35 -7.08 6.12 16.53
CA HIS A 35 -7.95 7.29 16.51
C HIS A 35 -7.77 8.13 15.23
N CYS A 36 -8.75 8.94 14.92
CA CYS A 36 -8.69 10.05 13.98
C CYS A 36 -9.42 11.24 14.61
N GLU A 37 -9.77 12.24 13.84
CA GLU A 37 -10.46 13.42 14.36
C GLU A 37 -11.86 13.08 14.91
N ALA A 38 -12.77 12.60 14.06
CA ALA A 38 -14.14 12.28 14.45
C ALA A 38 -14.35 10.81 14.87
N GLY A 39 -13.41 9.92 14.61
CA GLY A 39 -13.55 8.49 14.88
C GLY A 39 -14.62 7.79 14.02
N VAL A 40 -14.87 8.30 12.82
CA VAL A 40 -15.94 7.86 11.92
C VAL A 40 -15.40 7.12 10.71
N SER A 41 -14.39 7.66 10.02
CA SER A 41 -13.92 7.14 8.74
C SER A 41 -12.48 6.61 8.81
N ARG A 42 -11.46 7.46 8.94
CA ARG A 42 -10.02 7.09 8.88
C ARG A 42 -9.65 5.98 9.86
N SER A 43 -9.89 6.16 11.15
CA SER A 43 -9.55 5.16 12.17
C SER A 43 -10.33 3.85 11.99
N CYS A 44 -11.62 3.93 11.65
CA CYS A 44 -12.44 2.76 11.37
C CYS A 44 -11.88 1.96 10.18
N SER A 45 -11.43 2.65 9.13
CA SER A 45 -10.82 2.01 7.96
C SER A 45 -9.57 1.21 8.32
N PHE A 46 -8.69 1.77 9.14
CA PHE A 46 -7.49 1.05 9.58
C PHE A 46 -7.81 -0.13 10.49
N VAL A 47 -8.78 0.00 11.40
CA VAL A 47 -9.23 -1.15 12.22
C VAL A 47 -9.79 -2.27 11.34
N MET A 48 -10.60 -1.92 10.33
CA MET A 48 -11.09 -2.91 9.35
C MET A 48 -9.93 -3.57 8.58
N GLY A 49 -8.95 -2.79 8.14
CA GLY A 49 -7.75 -3.31 7.48
C GLY A 49 -7.00 -4.35 8.33
N VAL A 50 -6.84 -4.06 9.62
CA VAL A 50 -6.22 -5.00 10.57
C VAL A 50 -7.05 -6.28 10.71
N LEU A 51 -8.39 -6.17 10.85
CA LEU A 51 -9.27 -7.35 10.93
C LEU A 51 -9.22 -8.19 9.66
N ILE A 52 -9.22 -7.55 8.50
CA ILE A 52 -9.09 -8.22 7.20
C ILE A 52 -7.78 -9.00 7.13
N ALA A 53 -6.65 -8.36 7.42
CA ALA A 53 -5.33 -8.97 7.27
C ALA A 53 -5.04 -10.03 8.35
N SER A 54 -5.53 -9.85 9.59
CA SER A 54 -5.23 -10.75 10.70
C SER A 54 -6.18 -11.93 10.80
N HIS A 55 -7.41 -11.79 10.28
CA HIS A 55 -8.46 -12.81 10.40
C HIS A 55 -9.05 -13.24 9.04
N GLU A 56 -8.43 -12.83 7.95
CA GLU A 56 -8.89 -13.09 6.58
C GLU A 56 -10.38 -12.73 6.34
N MET A 57 -10.86 -11.71 7.06
CA MET A 57 -12.25 -11.29 6.99
C MET A 57 -12.58 -10.70 5.61
N SER A 58 -13.83 -10.88 5.17
CA SER A 58 -14.36 -10.06 4.08
C SER A 58 -14.51 -8.60 4.56
N PHE A 59 -14.52 -7.66 3.62
CA PHE A 59 -14.85 -6.27 3.95
C PHE A 59 -16.17 -6.17 4.72
N LYS A 60 -17.21 -6.88 4.26
CA LYS A 60 -18.51 -6.89 4.92
C LYS A 60 -18.41 -7.33 6.38
N ASN A 61 -17.75 -8.45 6.65
CA ASN A 61 -17.62 -8.98 8.02
C ASN A 61 -16.80 -8.03 8.91
N ALA A 62 -15.73 -7.42 8.38
CA ALA A 62 -14.94 -6.44 9.12
C ALA A 62 -15.76 -5.17 9.40
N PHE A 63 -16.53 -4.69 8.43
CA PHE A 63 -17.42 -3.55 8.58
C PHE A 63 -18.48 -3.81 9.65
N ASP A 64 -19.21 -4.92 9.56
CA ASP A 64 -20.24 -5.32 10.51
C ASP A 64 -19.66 -5.43 11.93
N ARG A 65 -18.46 -6.02 12.06
CA ARG A 65 -17.76 -6.18 13.34
C ARG A 65 -17.39 -4.84 13.98
N VAL A 66 -16.86 -3.90 13.18
CA VAL A 66 -16.51 -2.56 13.69
C VAL A 66 -17.75 -1.77 14.04
N THR A 67 -18.78 -1.81 13.19
CA THR A 67 -20.04 -1.09 13.40
C THR A 67 -20.80 -1.59 14.61
N LEU A 68 -20.73 -2.88 14.92
CA LEU A 68 -21.34 -3.46 16.12
C LEU A 68 -20.81 -2.80 17.41
N VAL A 69 -19.48 -2.52 17.44
CA VAL A 69 -18.82 -1.91 18.61
C VAL A 69 -18.88 -0.39 18.55
N ARG A 70 -18.76 0.19 17.36
CA ARG A 70 -18.75 1.63 17.12
C ARG A 70 -19.78 2.02 16.05
N ARG A 71 -21.00 2.31 16.48
CA ARG A 71 -22.17 2.55 15.60
C ARG A 71 -21.99 3.74 14.63
N VAL A 72 -21.15 4.71 14.97
CA VAL A 72 -20.88 5.89 14.12
C VAL A 72 -19.87 5.60 12.99
N CYS A 73 -19.38 4.35 12.91
CA CYS A 73 -18.43 3.94 11.88
C CYS A 73 -19.05 4.08 10.48
N ASN A 74 -18.46 4.93 9.66
CA ASN A 74 -18.89 5.18 8.28
C ASN A 74 -17.71 5.66 7.41
N PRO A 75 -16.83 4.75 6.95
CA PRO A 75 -15.75 5.10 6.05
C PRO A 75 -16.25 5.72 4.76
N ASN A 76 -15.52 6.67 4.21
CA ASN A 76 -15.85 7.25 2.91
C ASN A 76 -15.78 6.19 1.79
N ALA A 77 -16.47 6.45 0.67
CA ALA A 77 -16.60 5.48 -0.44
C ALA A 77 -15.25 5.06 -1.04
N GLY A 78 -14.27 5.96 -1.09
CA GLY A 78 -12.93 5.65 -1.59
C GLY A 78 -12.19 4.67 -0.67
N PHE A 79 -12.31 4.83 0.64
CA PHE A 79 -11.73 3.88 1.61
C PHE A 79 -12.45 2.54 1.57
N CYS A 80 -13.78 2.53 1.45
CA CYS A 80 -14.53 1.29 1.26
C CYS A 80 -14.04 0.50 0.04
N SER A 81 -13.87 1.16 -1.11
CA SER A 81 -13.39 0.53 -2.34
C SER A 81 -11.99 -0.07 -2.16
N GLN A 82 -11.08 0.65 -1.50
CA GLN A 82 -9.72 0.17 -1.23
C GLN A 82 -9.71 -1.00 -0.24
N LEU A 83 -10.55 -0.96 0.80
CA LEU A 83 -10.71 -2.08 1.75
C LEU A 83 -11.29 -3.34 1.10
N ILE A 84 -12.24 -3.20 0.17
CA ILE A 84 -12.76 -4.32 -0.61
C ILE A 84 -11.65 -4.96 -1.45
N ALA A 85 -10.84 -4.14 -2.14
CA ALA A 85 -9.71 -4.62 -2.91
C ALA A 85 -8.65 -5.30 -2.02
N PHE A 86 -8.37 -4.71 -0.85
CA PHE A 86 -7.46 -5.26 0.14
C PHE A 86 -7.95 -6.63 0.66
N ALA A 87 -9.24 -6.75 1.00
CA ALA A 87 -9.82 -8.02 1.46
C ALA A 87 -9.73 -9.14 0.42
N LYS A 88 -9.86 -8.83 -0.86
CA LYS A 88 -9.70 -9.82 -1.93
C LYS A 88 -8.30 -10.44 -1.96
N ARG A 89 -7.26 -9.68 -1.61
CA ARG A 89 -5.87 -10.16 -1.58
C ARG A 89 -5.66 -11.22 -0.49
N PHE A 90 -6.20 -10.99 0.69
CA PHE A 90 -6.04 -11.92 1.83
C PHE A 90 -6.92 -13.16 1.76
N ARG A 91 -8.06 -13.08 1.08
CA ARG A 91 -8.98 -14.21 0.93
C ARG A 91 -8.67 -15.13 -0.25
N SER A 92 -7.82 -14.67 -1.17
CA SER A 92 -7.40 -15.52 -2.30
C SER A 92 -6.52 -16.67 -1.79
N SER A 93 -6.78 -17.88 -2.24
CA SER A 93 -5.89 -19.04 -2.01
C SER A 93 -4.62 -18.97 -2.85
N THR A 94 -4.62 -18.18 -3.90
CA THR A 94 -3.46 -17.95 -4.77
C THR A 94 -2.65 -16.75 -4.28
N VAL A 95 -1.34 -16.84 -4.42
CA VAL A 95 -0.44 -15.70 -4.14
C VAL A 95 -0.87 -14.49 -4.97
N SER A 96 -0.82 -13.32 -4.35
CA SER A 96 -1.23 -12.07 -4.98
C SER A 96 -0.47 -11.84 -6.29
N ARG A 97 -1.21 -11.49 -7.35
CA ARG A 97 -0.60 -11.15 -8.65
C ARG A 97 0.23 -9.87 -8.56
N PRO A 98 1.21 -9.69 -9.47
CA PRO A 98 1.96 -8.44 -9.56
C PRO A 98 1.03 -7.22 -9.66
N ARG A 99 1.41 -6.15 -8.98
CA ARG A 99 0.67 -4.89 -8.93
C ARG A 99 1.56 -3.72 -9.27
N LEU A 100 1.03 -2.83 -10.08
CA LEU A 100 1.67 -1.57 -10.43
C LEU A 100 1.01 -0.43 -9.64
N TYR A 101 1.84 0.40 -9.03
CA TYR A 101 1.43 1.62 -8.34
C TYR A 101 2.04 2.83 -9.04
N VAL A 102 1.27 3.90 -9.17
CA VAL A 102 1.82 5.22 -9.50
C VAL A 102 2.12 5.94 -8.19
N VAL A 103 3.36 6.38 -8.03
CA VAL A 103 3.75 7.24 -6.92
C VAL A 103 3.40 8.68 -7.30
N THR A 104 2.35 9.22 -6.69
CA THR A 104 1.76 10.52 -7.07
C THR A 104 2.40 11.69 -6.36
N SER A 105 2.97 11.47 -5.19
CA SER A 105 3.67 12.47 -4.41
C SER A 105 4.56 11.84 -3.36
N ILE A 106 5.46 12.64 -2.81
CA ILE A 106 6.32 12.27 -1.70
C ILE A 106 6.13 13.32 -0.63
N GLU A 107 5.78 12.91 0.58
CA GLU A 107 5.66 13.83 1.71
C GLU A 107 7.00 14.50 2.01
N LYS A 108 7.05 15.83 1.97
CA LYS A 108 8.30 16.61 2.13
C LYS A 108 9.02 16.33 3.45
N ASN A 109 8.28 16.11 4.53
CA ASN A 109 8.87 15.97 5.87
C ASN A 109 9.29 14.54 6.20
N SER A 110 8.54 13.53 5.76
CA SER A 110 8.78 12.12 6.10
C SER A 110 9.47 11.34 4.98
N GLY A 111 9.49 11.87 3.74
CA GLY A 111 9.91 11.13 2.56
C GLY A 111 8.96 10.00 2.17
N ARG A 112 7.79 9.92 2.83
CA ARG A 112 6.83 8.84 2.61
C ARG A 112 6.18 8.97 1.24
N PRO A 113 6.21 7.92 0.41
CA PRO A 113 5.54 7.91 -0.87
C PRO A 113 4.01 7.79 -0.71
N VAL A 114 3.29 8.60 -1.44
CA VAL A 114 1.84 8.44 -1.63
C VAL A 114 1.64 7.77 -2.98
N ALA A 115 1.18 6.54 -2.97
CA ALA A 115 0.99 5.76 -4.18
C ALA A 115 -0.45 5.30 -4.32
N ARG A 116 -0.89 5.16 -5.57
CA ARG A 116 -2.19 4.60 -5.94
C ARG A 116 -2.01 3.39 -6.81
N THR A 117 -2.79 2.36 -6.56
CA THR A 117 -2.80 1.20 -7.45
C THR A 117 -3.28 1.63 -8.83
N CYS A 118 -2.51 1.30 -9.86
CA CYS A 118 -2.99 1.39 -11.22
C CYS A 118 -4.05 0.30 -11.43
N LEU A 119 -5.30 0.70 -11.52
CA LEU A 119 -6.41 -0.18 -11.86
C LEU A 119 -6.38 -0.47 -13.37
N TYR A 120 -5.38 -1.23 -13.82
CA TYR A 120 -5.44 -1.81 -15.15
C TYR A 120 -6.16 -3.15 -15.05
N GLY A 121 -7.45 -3.12 -15.40
CA GLY A 121 -8.18 -4.32 -15.74
C GLY A 121 -7.45 -5.06 -16.85
N ASN A 122 -7.17 -6.36 -16.63
CA ASN A 122 -6.58 -7.28 -17.60
C ASN A 122 -5.37 -6.74 -18.38
N ALA A 123 -4.27 -6.56 -17.64
CA ALA A 123 -2.89 -6.83 -18.00
C ALA A 123 -2.46 -6.65 -19.46
N LYS A 124 -2.60 -5.48 -20.02
CA LYS A 124 -1.56 -5.01 -20.92
C LYS A 124 -0.89 -3.86 -20.16
N CYS A 125 0.38 -4.05 -19.82
CA CYS A 125 1.24 -2.99 -19.29
C CYS A 125 0.92 -1.68 -20.02
N PRO A 126 0.76 -0.53 -19.32
CA PRO A 126 0.51 0.71 -20.03
C PRO A 126 1.57 0.83 -21.13
N ARG A 127 1.14 1.05 -22.34
CA ARG A 127 2.04 1.11 -23.49
C ARG A 127 3.12 2.18 -23.34
N ILE A 128 2.92 3.09 -22.39
CA ILE A 128 3.84 4.20 -22.13
C ILE A 128 3.78 4.51 -20.63
N MET A 129 4.87 4.25 -19.90
CA MET A 129 5.09 4.83 -18.58
C MET A 129 5.39 6.32 -18.80
N ASP A 130 4.63 7.18 -18.11
CA ASP A 130 4.81 8.63 -18.24
C ASP A 130 6.05 9.06 -17.43
N SER A 131 7.05 9.64 -18.10
CA SER A 131 8.30 10.10 -17.48
C SER A 131 8.13 11.13 -16.35
N ARG A 132 6.95 11.74 -16.26
CA ARG A 132 6.60 12.67 -15.17
C ARG A 132 6.28 11.99 -13.85
N HIS A 133 6.12 10.67 -13.84
CA HIS A 133 5.73 9.89 -12.67
C HIS A 133 6.79 8.86 -12.29
N CYS A 134 6.72 8.39 -11.06
CA CYS A 134 7.44 7.22 -10.61
C CYS A 134 6.46 6.04 -10.48
N TYR A 135 6.94 4.83 -10.73
CA TYR A 135 6.12 3.63 -10.66
C TYR A 135 6.76 2.57 -9.77
N LEU A 136 5.95 1.92 -8.97
CA LEU A 136 6.36 0.79 -8.14
C LEU A 136 5.63 -0.46 -8.62
N LEU A 137 6.36 -1.45 -9.12
CA LEU A 137 5.87 -2.79 -9.42
C LEU A 137 6.22 -3.71 -8.26
N VAL A 138 5.22 -4.34 -7.66
CA VAL A 138 5.41 -5.36 -6.61
C VAL A 138 4.90 -6.69 -7.12
N ALA A 139 5.75 -7.71 -7.09
CA ALA A 139 5.45 -9.07 -7.50
C ALA A 139 5.61 -10.02 -6.28
N PRO A 140 4.56 -10.15 -5.44
CA PRO A 140 4.63 -10.95 -4.21
C PRO A 140 4.84 -12.44 -4.47
N ASP A 141 4.40 -12.93 -5.62
CA ASP A 141 4.59 -14.31 -6.09
C ASP A 141 6.06 -14.65 -6.38
N ARG A 142 6.86 -13.64 -6.69
CA ARG A 142 8.28 -13.78 -7.03
C ARG A 142 9.22 -13.25 -5.96
N GLY A 143 8.69 -12.60 -4.91
CA GLY A 143 9.50 -11.96 -3.88
C GLY A 143 10.33 -10.78 -4.39
N CYS A 144 9.91 -10.09 -5.44
CA CYS A 144 10.65 -8.99 -6.03
C CYS A 144 9.80 -7.74 -6.22
N ALA A 145 10.47 -6.59 -6.28
CA ALA A 145 9.85 -5.31 -6.58
C ALA A 145 10.79 -4.39 -7.35
N TYR A 146 10.20 -3.55 -8.19
CA TYR A 146 10.94 -2.63 -9.05
C TYR A 146 10.36 -1.22 -8.87
N PHE A 147 11.23 -0.26 -8.66
CA PHE A 147 10.88 1.15 -8.59
C PHE A 147 11.47 1.88 -9.79
N TRP A 148 10.61 2.21 -10.74
CA TRP A 148 10.97 2.97 -11.93
C TRP A 148 10.81 4.46 -11.65
N ILE A 149 11.82 5.25 -12.00
CA ILE A 149 11.87 6.69 -11.79
C ILE A 149 11.90 7.36 -13.16
N GLY A 150 10.86 8.15 -13.46
CA GLY A 150 10.79 8.91 -14.71
C GLY A 150 11.73 10.11 -14.69
N ASP A 151 12.42 10.36 -15.79
CA ASP A 151 13.43 11.45 -15.93
C ASP A 151 12.85 12.85 -15.70
N ALA A 152 11.58 13.05 -16.04
CA ALA A 152 10.86 14.31 -15.85
C ALA A 152 10.14 14.38 -14.48
N SER A 153 10.36 13.40 -13.58
CA SER A 153 9.76 13.43 -12.25
C SER A 153 10.38 14.54 -11.40
N VAL A 154 9.53 15.31 -10.70
CA VAL A 154 9.93 16.48 -9.88
C VAL A 154 10.69 16.08 -8.61
N ALA A 155 10.97 14.79 -8.41
CA ALA A 155 11.66 14.29 -7.25
C ALA A 155 13.18 14.57 -7.36
N SER A 156 13.72 15.39 -6.46
CA SER A 156 15.18 15.57 -6.34
C SER A 156 15.87 14.25 -6.00
N GLU A 157 17.16 14.08 -6.34
CA GLU A 157 17.92 12.85 -6.04
C GLU A 157 17.89 12.47 -4.55
N SER A 158 17.94 13.46 -3.66
CA SER A 158 17.84 13.20 -2.21
C SER A 158 16.46 12.70 -1.81
N CYS A 159 15.40 13.18 -2.46
CA CYS A 159 14.02 12.73 -2.26
C CYS A 159 13.81 11.34 -2.83
N GLN A 160 14.44 11.01 -3.96
CA GLN A 160 14.39 9.68 -4.58
C GLN A 160 15.02 8.61 -3.68
N LYS A 161 16.19 8.87 -3.09
CA LYS A 161 16.87 7.94 -2.18
C LYS A 161 16.06 7.69 -0.90
N ARG A 162 15.50 8.76 -0.29
CA ARG A 162 14.64 8.62 0.90
C ARG A 162 13.36 7.84 0.59
N SER A 163 12.77 8.09 -0.57
CA SER A 163 11.56 7.37 -1.01
C SER A 163 11.84 5.91 -1.30
N ALA A 164 12.97 5.58 -1.89
CA ALA A 164 13.37 4.20 -2.15
C ALA A 164 13.49 3.41 -0.84
N SER A 165 14.15 3.95 0.18
CA SER A 165 14.27 3.30 1.49
C SER A 165 12.93 3.12 2.19
N ALA A 166 12.06 4.14 2.15
CA ALA A 166 10.71 4.04 2.71
C ALA A 166 9.85 3.03 1.96
N LEU A 167 9.93 3.02 0.61
CA LEU A 167 9.25 2.04 -0.23
C LEU A 167 9.75 0.62 0.02
N GLU A 168 11.04 0.42 0.18
CA GLU A 168 11.62 -0.89 0.45
C GLU A 168 11.05 -1.50 1.72
N SER A 169 10.95 -0.72 2.79
CA SER A 169 10.34 -1.17 4.05
C SER A 169 8.88 -1.60 3.85
N ILE A 170 8.09 -0.79 3.13
CA ILE A 170 6.68 -1.11 2.83
C ILE A 170 6.58 -2.34 1.93
N VAL A 171 7.44 -2.45 0.91
CA VAL A 171 7.45 -3.56 -0.04
C VAL A 171 7.79 -4.89 0.66
N ARG A 172 8.73 -4.89 1.60
CA ARG A 172 9.03 -6.08 2.42
C ARG A 172 7.79 -6.56 3.17
N ILE A 173 7.05 -5.64 3.78
CA ILE A 173 5.79 -5.93 4.47
C ILE A 173 4.74 -6.46 3.48
N MET A 174 4.59 -5.81 2.33
CA MET A 174 3.62 -6.22 1.29
C MET A 174 3.88 -7.63 0.79
N ILE A 175 5.12 -7.94 0.43
CA ILE A 175 5.49 -9.27 -0.08
C ILE A 175 5.23 -10.33 1.00
N HIS A 176 5.67 -10.08 2.23
CA HIS A 176 5.46 -11.02 3.33
C HIS A 176 3.97 -11.27 3.59
N LEU A 177 3.14 -10.23 3.69
CA LEU A 177 1.72 -10.35 3.98
C LEU A 177 0.94 -10.97 2.81
N ASP A 178 1.19 -10.52 1.58
CA ASP A 178 0.47 -10.99 0.40
C ASP A 178 0.84 -12.41 -0.01
N SER A 179 2.04 -12.86 0.32
CA SER A 179 2.47 -14.24 0.13
C SER A 179 2.12 -15.16 1.30
N LYS A 180 1.46 -14.63 2.34
CA LYS A 180 1.16 -15.34 3.59
C LYS A 180 2.43 -15.91 4.26
N GLY A 181 3.50 -15.14 4.22
CA GLY A 181 4.81 -15.51 4.78
C GLY A 181 5.63 -16.48 3.94
N LYS A 182 5.17 -16.86 2.74
CA LYS A 182 5.88 -17.80 1.85
C LYS A 182 7.03 -17.18 1.08
N GLN A 183 6.98 -15.87 0.88
CA GLN A 183 7.99 -15.11 0.15
C GLN A 183 8.50 -13.95 0.99
N HIS A 184 9.76 -13.60 0.76
CA HIS A 184 10.41 -12.40 1.29
C HIS A 184 10.96 -11.61 0.12
N LEU A 185 11.21 -10.32 0.33
CA LEU A 185 11.94 -9.51 -0.65
C LEU A 185 13.35 -10.09 -0.77
N GLY A 186 13.78 -10.38 -2.00
CA GLY A 186 15.10 -10.93 -2.27
C GLY A 186 16.23 -10.05 -1.74
N ASP A 187 17.45 -10.58 -1.68
CA ASP A 187 18.62 -9.90 -1.13
C ASP A 187 18.98 -8.62 -1.90
N ASP A 188 18.62 -8.55 -3.18
CA ASP A 188 18.77 -7.34 -4.01
C ASP A 188 17.87 -6.18 -3.56
N GLY A 189 16.92 -6.44 -2.65
CA GLY A 189 16.01 -5.43 -2.13
C GLY A 189 15.05 -4.89 -3.18
N LEU A 190 14.77 -3.58 -3.10
CA LEU A 190 13.99 -2.86 -4.09
C LEU A 190 14.90 -2.45 -5.27
N VAL A 191 14.69 -3.04 -6.44
CA VAL A 191 15.47 -2.73 -7.62
C VAL A 191 15.08 -1.36 -8.18
N LEU A 192 16.03 -0.43 -8.22
CA LEU A 192 15.84 0.88 -8.85
C LEU A 192 16.08 0.76 -10.36
N VAL A 193 15.08 1.18 -11.13
CA VAL A 193 15.15 1.17 -12.59
C VAL A 193 15.09 2.62 -13.08
N PRO A 194 16.22 3.23 -13.48
CA PRO A 194 16.22 4.54 -14.11
C PRO A 194 15.57 4.46 -15.49
N GLU A 195 14.94 5.54 -15.93
CA GLU A 195 14.51 5.66 -17.31
C GLU A 195 15.73 5.70 -18.20
N THR A 196 15.95 4.65 -19.00
CA THR A 196 16.96 4.70 -20.03
C THR A 196 16.43 5.57 -21.16
N LYS A 197 17.08 6.71 -21.42
CA LYS A 197 16.83 7.44 -22.67
C LYS A 197 17.05 6.45 -23.80
N SER A 198 15.99 6.11 -24.52
CA SER A 198 16.15 5.37 -25.76
C SER A 198 17.10 6.19 -26.61
N ALA A 199 18.26 5.62 -26.92
CA ALA A 199 19.14 6.21 -27.91
C ALA A 199 18.29 6.37 -29.17
N SER A 200 17.98 7.63 -29.49
CA SER A 200 17.36 7.98 -30.75
C SER A 200 18.37 7.64 -31.84
N THR A 201 18.14 6.53 -32.52
CA THR A 201 18.65 6.25 -33.86
C THR A 201 17.73 6.82 -34.87
#